data_8ee9b338bf0eacdb34a8af5dd345f37c
#
_entry.id   8ee9b338bf0eacdb34a8af5dd345f37c
#
_cell.length_a   1.000
_cell.length_b   1.000
_cell.length_c   1.000
_cell.angle_alpha   90.00
_cell.angle_beta   90.00
_cell.angle_gamma   90.00
#
_symmetry.space_group_name_H-M   'P 1'
#
loop_
_entity.id
_entity.type
_entity.pdbx_description
1 polymer ?
#
loop_
_entity_poly.entity_id
_entity_poly.type
_entity_poly.pdbx_seq_one_letter_code
_entity_poly.pdbx_strand_id
1 'polypeptide(L)'
;VTKDGSAVRQDVLDQYSIASKSKQLLQIDAFGSFYKALEIVEPLYNPYALTNLLELNSYHCRAVKTKARDTAGLGWDLKPLVDSPSAKSKKLRQEITDTFHDMPMALSEILDRACTDWEAVSYGTVEVMRVDHEVEGAFASMAHVPSPDIRVHRDGNKYVQIVALKKRWFKRVGYAMDVHQDDGSEYPAGTLEIDKRATELIFWTNYSPRSSYYGLPDIMPAIGAIQGDLSRRDYNISFFDNFGIPAYAVFITGNFDPGEPVDADGNPDPTGKTALETEIEGHFDEIAKNPHSVLILSLPSVANAEGEVKIEFVPLAKEVREASFRLYRLDNRDEVLAAHGVPLNRLGINEVGALSGQTSFESTQVYKTSVIGPRQDAVETLINRAIIWGMYEAYDWSFELDPIDVTDELRDVDVAAKLFAMGGLTPNDIIRKFGVRFGAIISSNEAMDFHYINNKAIDAPVPEPSSPSEVNPSLIGITPVDQLVPAPTIGAPAIAQDETGQTKVPT
;
A
#
# COMPACT_ATOMS: atom_id res chain seq x y z
N VAL A 1 -10.56 -20.83 35.82
CA VAL A 1 -9.84 -20.43 34.57
C VAL A 1 -10.67 -19.49 33.70
N THR A 2 -11.96 -19.27 33.98
CA THR A 2 -12.86 -18.48 33.14
C THR A 2 -13.08 -17.04 33.59
N LYS A 3 -12.57 -16.63 34.76
CA LYS A 3 -12.72 -15.25 35.25
C LYS A 3 -11.73 -14.25 34.59
N ASP A 4 -10.55 -14.69 34.19
CA ASP A 4 -9.53 -13.79 33.64
C ASP A 4 -9.76 -13.46 32.17
N GLY A 5 -10.39 -14.34 31.42
CA GLY A 5 -10.72 -14.11 30.02
C GLY A 5 -11.83 -13.09 29.78
N SER A 6 -12.75 -12.92 30.70
CA SER A 6 -13.82 -11.92 30.62
C SER A 6 -13.34 -10.53 31.02
N ALA A 7 -12.43 -10.42 32.00
CA ALA A 7 -11.85 -9.14 32.39
C ALA A 7 -10.97 -8.52 31.28
N VAL A 8 -10.13 -9.35 30.69
CA VAL A 8 -9.30 -8.88 29.52
C VAL A 8 -10.17 -8.47 28.31
N ARG A 9 -11.28 -9.17 28.07
CA ARG A 9 -12.25 -8.74 27.04
C ARG A 9 -12.92 -7.43 27.39
N GLN A 10 -13.27 -7.21 28.65
CA GLN A 10 -13.92 -5.99 29.09
C GLN A 10 -12.97 -4.79 28.99
N ASP A 11 -11.71 -4.94 29.42
CA ASP A 11 -10.71 -3.88 29.31
C ASP A 11 -10.41 -3.51 27.85
N VAL A 12 -10.36 -4.48 26.93
CA VAL A 12 -10.23 -4.24 25.49
C VAL A 12 -11.48 -3.56 24.94
N LEU A 13 -12.68 -4.01 25.31
CA LEU A 13 -13.94 -3.39 24.89
C LEU A 13 -14.10 -1.98 25.45
N ASP A 14 -13.67 -1.73 26.69
CA ASP A 14 -13.70 -0.41 27.30
C ASP A 14 -12.73 0.57 26.62
N GLN A 15 -11.54 0.12 26.21
CA GLN A 15 -10.63 0.91 25.37
C GLN A 15 -11.26 1.24 24.00
N TYR A 16 -11.91 0.29 23.35
CA TYR A 16 -12.63 0.52 22.09
C TYR A 16 -13.91 1.35 22.29
N SER A 17 -14.65 1.17 23.38
CA SER A 17 -15.85 1.94 23.67
C SER A 17 -15.55 3.39 24.04
N ILE A 18 -14.43 3.66 24.66
CA ILE A 18 -13.92 5.01 24.93
C ILE A 18 -13.53 5.69 23.60
N ALA A 19 -12.90 4.95 22.68
CA ALA A 19 -12.58 5.43 21.35
C ALA A 19 -13.85 5.70 20.50
N SER A 20 -14.90 4.90 20.65
CA SER A 20 -16.16 5.07 19.91
C SER A 20 -17.08 6.18 20.50
N LYS A 21 -17.00 6.45 21.79
CA LYS A 21 -17.76 7.50 22.46
C LYS A 21 -17.14 8.89 22.33
N SER A 22 -15.83 8.97 22.11
CA SER A 22 -15.19 10.24 21.81
C SER A 22 -15.22 10.45 20.30
N LYS A 23 -16.06 11.39 19.84
CA LYS A 23 -15.98 11.96 18.48
C LYS A 23 -14.64 12.69 18.21
N GLN A 24 -13.67 12.51 19.06
CA GLN A 24 -12.32 13.04 18.98
C GLN A 24 -11.37 11.90 19.25
N LEU A 25 -10.58 11.55 18.24
CA LEU A 25 -9.33 10.81 18.40
C LEU A 25 -8.35 11.68 19.23
N LEU A 26 -8.68 11.86 20.50
CA LEU A 26 -7.88 12.62 21.46
C LEU A 26 -6.84 11.67 22.07
N GLN A 27 -5.84 11.31 21.28
CA GLN A 27 -4.55 11.07 21.93
C GLN A 27 -3.96 12.43 22.29
N ILE A 28 -3.56 12.58 23.54
CA ILE A 28 -2.89 13.77 24.02
C ILE A 28 -1.57 13.87 23.24
N ASP A 29 -1.43 14.92 22.43
CA ASP A 29 -0.17 15.20 21.77
C ASP A 29 0.89 15.46 22.87
N ALA A 30 1.94 14.64 22.91
CA ALA A 30 3.05 14.76 23.86
C ALA A 30 3.71 16.15 23.82
N PHE A 31 3.52 16.90 22.74
CA PHE A 31 4.05 18.25 22.54
C PHE A 31 3.14 19.37 23.06
N GLY A 32 1.91 19.09 23.50
CA GLY A 32 0.90 20.11 23.78
C GLY A 32 1.35 21.29 24.67
N SER A 33 2.17 21.03 25.70
CA SER A 33 2.74 22.07 26.57
C SER A 33 4.00 22.73 25.99
N PHE A 34 4.63 22.17 24.97
CA PHE A 34 5.93 22.61 24.48
C PHE A 34 5.86 23.51 23.25
N TYR A 35 4.73 23.58 22.52
CA TYR A 35 4.63 24.35 21.27
C TYR A 35 5.12 25.80 21.40
N LYS A 36 4.66 26.50 22.42
CA LYS A 36 5.09 27.89 22.65
C LYS A 36 6.50 28.00 23.26
N ALA A 37 6.86 27.07 24.16
CA ALA A 37 8.11 27.13 24.89
C ALA A 37 9.33 26.82 24.00
N LEU A 38 9.14 25.99 22.97
CA LEU A 38 10.20 25.57 22.05
C LEU A 38 10.07 26.23 20.67
N GLU A 39 9.15 27.16 20.47
CA GLU A 39 8.86 27.82 19.19
C GLU A 39 8.65 26.83 18.02
N ILE A 40 8.04 25.67 18.31
CA ILE A 40 7.73 24.65 17.33
C ILE A 40 6.33 24.85 16.75
N VAL A 41 6.14 24.40 15.50
CA VAL A 41 4.87 24.52 14.78
C VAL A 41 4.00 23.33 15.08
N GLU A 42 2.74 23.60 15.43
CA GLU A 42 1.73 22.58 15.63
C GLU A 42 1.27 21.98 14.28
N PRO A 43 1.25 20.63 14.12
CA PRO A 43 0.71 20.00 12.94
C PRO A 43 -0.78 20.27 12.78
N LEU A 44 -1.29 20.30 11.53
CA LEU A 44 -2.72 20.47 11.24
C LEU A 44 -3.60 19.35 11.84
N TYR A 45 -3.04 18.18 11.99
CA TYR A 45 -3.68 16.97 12.52
C TYR A 45 -2.73 16.29 13.49
N ASN A 46 -3.27 15.69 14.54
CA ASN A 46 -2.47 14.97 15.53
C ASN A 46 -1.81 13.72 14.89
N PRO A 47 -0.47 13.65 14.78
CA PRO A 47 0.22 12.52 14.12
C PRO A 47 -0.01 11.19 14.84
N TYR A 48 -0.12 11.18 16.17
CA TYR A 48 -0.39 9.95 16.92
C TYR A 48 -1.82 9.44 16.66
N ALA A 49 -2.79 10.34 16.51
CA ALA A 49 -4.14 9.95 16.12
C ALA A 49 -4.17 9.35 14.71
N LEU A 50 -3.36 9.87 13.80
CA LEU A 50 -3.23 9.32 12.44
C LEU A 50 -2.58 7.94 12.44
N THR A 51 -1.55 7.69 13.26
CA THR A 51 -0.95 6.36 13.36
C THR A 51 -1.91 5.32 13.94
N ASN A 52 -2.80 5.71 14.86
CA ASN A 52 -3.81 4.80 15.39
C ASN A 52 -4.81 4.32 14.33
N LEU A 53 -5.04 5.09 13.26
CA LEU A 53 -5.88 4.65 12.15
C LEU A 53 -5.34 3.39 11.48
N LEU A 54 -4.01 3.19 11.50
CA LEU A 54 -3.39 1.95 10.99
C LEU A 54 -3.81 0.71 11.78
N GLU A 55 -4.08 0.85 13.08
CA GLU A 55 -4.52 -0.25 13.93
C GLU A 55 -6.04 -0.49 13.80
N LEU A 56 -6.79 0.58 13.51
CA LEU A 56 -8.24 0.54 13.49
C LEU A 56 -8.83 0.05 12.16
N ASN A 57 -8.16 0.33 11.03
CA ASN A 57 -8.67 -0.03 9.70
C ASN A 57 -7.66 -0.83 8.89
N SER A 58 -8.01 -2.07 8.57
CA SER A 58 -7.13 -3.01 7.86
C SER A 58 -6.82 -2.59 6.42
N TYR A 59 -7.76 -1.94 5.72
CA TYR A 59 -7.55 -1.46 4.35
C TYR A 59 -6.59 -0.29 4.32
N HIS A 60 -6.76 0.67 5.22
CA HIS A 60 -5.83 1.80 5.39
C HIS A 60 -4.43 1.31 5.74
N CYS A 61 -4.29 0.46 6.75
CA CYS A 61 -3.00 -0.11 7.14
C CYS A 61 -2.32 -0.83 5.98
N ARG A 62 -3.07 -1.65 5.22
CA ARG A 62 -2.51 -2.37 4.08
C ARG A 62 -2.12 -1.45 2.95
N ALA A 63 -2.92 -0.42 2.65
CA ALA A 63 -2.61 0.57 1.61
C ALA A 63 -1.33 1.35 1.94
N VAL A 64 -1.19 1.86 3.16
CA VAL A 64 0.02 2.55 3.65
C VAL A 64 1.26 1.68 3.49
N LYS A 65 1.23 0.45 4.03
CA LYS A 65 2.38 -0.48 3.96
C LYS A 65 2.70 -0.92 2.53
N THR A 66 1.69 -1.05 1.67
CA THR A 66 1.91 -1.41 0.26
C THR A 66 2.57 -0.25 -0.48
N LYS A 67 2.09 0.98 -0.31
CA LYS A 67 2.70 2.17 -0.93
C LYS A 67 4.13 2.38 -0.47
N ALA A 68 4.41 2.27 0.83
CA ALA A 68 5.75 2.44 1.38
C ALA A 68 6.72 1.41 0.78
N ARG A 69 6.34 0.14 0.80
CA ARG A 69 7.15 -0.94 0.23
C ARG A 69 7.35 -0.80 -1.27
N ASP A 70 6.30 -0.46 -2.01
CA ASP A 70 6.37 -0.27 -3.47
C ASP A 70 7.21 0.96 -3.83
N THR A 71 7.33 1.94 -2.93
CA THR A 71 8.18 3.12 -3.11
C THR A 71 9.64 2.81 -2.84
N ALA A 72 9.98 2.22 -1.69
CA ALA A 72 11.35 2.16 -1.21
C ALA A 72 11.82 0.76 -0.74
N GLY A 73 10.92 -0.22 -0.64
CA GLY A 73 11.22 -1.55 -0.11
C GLY A 73 11.68 -2.57 -1.14
N LEU A 74 11.77 -2.20 -2.43
CA LEU A 74 12.11 -3.15 -3.51
C LEU A 74 13.61 -3.26 -3.79
N GLY A 75 14.39 -2.27 -3.36
CA GLY A 75 15.82 -2.18 -3.59
C GLY A 75 16.24 -0.82 -4.13
N TRP A 76 17.53 -0.68 -4.42
CA TRP A 76 18.12 0.55 -4.96
C TRP A 76 19.43 0.23 -5.70
N ASP A 77 19.81 1.13 -6.61
CA ASP A 77 21.12 1.08 -7.29
C ASP A 77 21.65 2.50 -7.53
N LEU A 78 22.97 2.60 -7.77
CA LEU A 78 23.62 3.82 -8.24
C LEU A 78 23.84 3.70 -9.74
N LYS A 79 23.03 4.45 -10.51
CA LYS A 79 23.10 4.45 -11.97
C LYS A 79 23.99 5.57 -12.50
N PRO A 80 24.77 5.31 -13.57
CA PRO A 80 25.61 6.32 -14.15
C PRO A 80 24.79 7.39 -14.90
N LEU A 81 25.09 8.66 -14.67
CA LEU A 81 24.57 9.80 -15.42
C LEU A 81 25.41 10.11 -16.68
N VAL A 82 26.60 9.50 -16.79
CA VAL A 82 27.51 9.64 -17.91
C VAL A 82 27.77 8.31 -18.58
N ASP A 83 27.91 8.26 -19.89
CA ASP A 83 28.07 7.01 -20.65
C ASP A 83 29.32 6.20 -20.26
N SER A 84 30.41 6.86 -19.86
CA SER A 84 31.68 6.23 -19.52
C SER A 84 32.31 6.83 -18.28
N PRO A 85 31.88 6.45 -17.06
CA PRO A 85 32.46 6.96 -15.82
C PRO A 85 33.95 6.60 -15.72
N SER A 86 34.75 7.55 -15.20
CA SER A 86 36.17 7.35 -14.97
C SER A 86 36.47 6.24 -13.94
N ALA A 87 37.68 5.69 -13.94
CA ALA A 87 38.07 4.71 -12.93
C ALA A 87 37.96 5.25 -11.49
N LYS A 88 38.23 6.55 -11.29
CA LYS A 88 38.05 7.23 -9.99
C LYS A 88 36.57 7.28 -9.60
N SER A 89 35.71 7.65 -10.54
CA SER A 89 34.26 7.70 -10.35
C SER A 89 33.66 6.33 -10.02
N LYS A 90 34.12 5.27 -10.71
CA LYS A 90 33.70 3.88 -10.39
C LYS A 90 34.14 3.44 -8.99
N LYS A 91 35.34 3.84 -8.55
CA LYS A 91 35.81 3.59 -7.19
C LYS A 91 34.95 4.30 -6.15
N LEU A 92 34.60 5.57 -6.41
CA LEU A 92 33.70 6.34 -5.55
C LEU A 92 32.31 5.69 -5.43
N ARG A 93 31.74 5.22 -6.57
CA ARG A 93 30.48 4.45 -6.53
C ARG A 93 30.61 3.24 -5.60
N GLN A 94 31.70 2.48 -5.71
CA GLN A 94 31.89 1.29 -4.87
C GLN A 94 31.98 1.67 -3.41
N GLU A 95 32.72 2.73 -3.06
CA GLU A 95 32.83 3.26 -1.70
C GLU A 95 31.46 3.67 -1.12
N ILE A 96 30.63 4.38 -1.88
CA ILE A 96 29.27 4.73 -1.47
C ILE A 96 28.42 3.46 -1.25
N THR A 97 28.50 2.52 -2.18
CA THR A 97 27.74 1.26 -2.10
C THR A 97 28.15 0.46 -0.87
N ASP A 98 29.45 0.31 -0.63
CA ASP A 98 29.99 -0.39 0.54
C ASP A 98 29.57 0.30 1.84
N THR A 99 29.63 1.64 1.91
CA THR A 99 29.18 2.40 3.09
C THR A 99 27.70 2.18 3.38
N PHE A 100 26.84 2.15 2.36
CA PHE A 100 25.41 1.90 2.54
C PHE A 100 25.11 0.45 2.95
N HIS A 101 25.91 -0.52 2.51
CA HIS A 101 25.80 -1.92 2.94
C HIS A 101 26.34 -2.17 4.36
N ASP A 102 27.31 -1.41 4.79
CA ASP A 102 27.92 -1.55 6.12
C ASP A 102 27.09 -0.88 7.23
N MET A 103 26.00 -0.17 6.89
CA MET A 103 25.12 0.42 7.89
C MET A 103 24.46 -0.66 8.77
N PRO A 104 24.19 -0.37 10.05
CA PRO A 104 23.55 -1.30 10.99
C PRO A 104 22.16 -1.80 10.54
N MET A 105 21.46 -1.00 9.73
CA MET A 105 20.17 -1.33 9.13
C MET A 105 20.26 -1.08 7.63
N ALA A 106 19.68 -1.98 6.85
CA ALA A 106 19.67 -1.84 5.39
C ALA A 106 18.98 -0.53 4.97
N LEU A 107 19.56 0.17 3.97
CA LEU A 107 19.01 1.44 3.48
C LEU A 107 17.55 1.30 3.02
N SER A 108 17.21 0.21 2.32
CA SER A 108 15.84 -0.08 1.90
C SER A 108 14.88 -0.21 3.09
N GLU A 109 15.32 -0.77 4.22
CA GLU A 109 14.50 -0.88 5.43
C GLU A 109 14.32 0.49 6.10
N ILE A 110 15.37 1.31 6.16
CA ILE A 110 15.29 2.68 6.69
C ILE A 110 14.28 3.49 5.88
N LEU A 111 14.37 3.42 4.56
CA LEU A 111 13.49 4.15 3.65
C LEU A 111 12.05 3.60 3.67
N ASP A 112 11.85 2.26 3.73
CA ASP A 112 10.50 1.65 3.85
C ASP A 112 9.79 2.12 5.14
N ARG A 113 10.50 2.18 6.27
CA ARG A 113 9.96 2.72 7.53
C ARG A 113 9.61 4.20 7.42
N ALA A 114 10.52 5.01 6.89
CA ALA A 114 10.29 6.44 6.72
C ALA A 114 9.17 6.75 5.72
N CYS A 115 9.04 5.95 4.66
CA CYS A 115 7.91 6.03 3.72
C CYS A 115 6.60 5.55 4.37
N THR A 116 6.64 4.55 5.26
CA THR A 116 5.45 4.15 6.04
C THR A 116 4.94 5.31 6.89
N ASP A 117 5.83 6.00 7.59
CA ASP A 117 5.49 7.20 8.35
C ASP A 117 4.95 8.30 7.43
N TRP A 118 5.62 8.54 6.29
CA TRP A 118 5.18 9.53 5.32
C TRP A 118 3.75 9.29 4.83
N GLU A 119 3.40 8.05 4.53
CA GLU A 119 2.05 7.69 4.10
C GLU A 119 1.03 7.75 5.25
N ALA A 120 1.46 7.51 6.49
CA ALA A 120 0.59 7.53 7.66
C ALA A 120 0.30 8.95 8.16
N VAL A 121 1.34 9.81 8.27
CA VAL A 121 1.24 11.13 8.92
C VAL A 121 1.56 12.30 7.99
N SER A 122 1.78 12.06 6.69
CA SER A 122 2.11 13.03 5.64
C SER A 122 3.54 13.56 5.63
N TYR A 123 4.42 13.10 6.46
CA TYR A 123 5.84 13.45 6.44
C TYR A 123 6.71 12.27 6.88
N GLY A 124 7.89 12.20 6.26
CA GLY A 124 8.91 11.20 6.56
C GLY A 124 10.16 11.83 7.11
N THR A 125 10.89 11.10 7.95
CA THR A 125 12.11 11.58 8.62
C THR A 125 13.19 10.51 8.62
N VAL A 126 14.42 10.94 8.28
CA VAL A 126 15.62 10.11 8.35
C VAL A 126 16.75 10.94 8.94
N GLU A 127 17.37 10.43 10.00
CA GLU A 127 18.56 10.99 10.58
C GLU A 127 19.77 10.66 9.70
N VAL A 128 20.61 11.64 9.49
CA VAL A 128 21.90 11.52 8.80
C VAL A 128 23.00 11.87 9.77
N MET A 129 23.93 10.97 9.92
CA MET A 129 25.10 11.15 10.80
C MET A 129 26.34 11.37 9.96
N ARG A 130 27.09 12.41 10.29
CA ARG A 130 28.41 12.68 9.73
C ARG A 130 29.49 12.39 10.74
N VAL A 131 30.68 12.14 10.24
CA VAL A 131 31.86 12.05 11.10
C VAL A 131 32.03 13.38 11.89
N ASP A 132 32.20 13.25 13.19
CA ASP A 132 32.32 14.36 14.13
C ASP A 132 31.11 15.34 14.13
N HIS A 133 29.99 14.96 13.52
CA HIS A 133 28.78 15.79 13.37
C HIS A 133 29.06 17.18 12.74
N GLU A 134 30.12 17.28 11.93
CA GLU A 134 30.47 18.50 11.22
C GLU A 134 29.69 18.68 9.93
N VAL A 135 29.43 19.94 9.54
CA VAL A 135 28.72 20.27 8.31
C VAL A 135 29.45 19.75 7.06
N GLU A 136 30.79 19.78 7.08
CA GLU A 136 31.64 19.27 5.99
C GLU A 136 32.19 17.86 6.30
N GLY A 137 31.78 17.25 7.41
CA GLY A 137 32.17 15.89 7.76
C GLY A 137 31.67 14.85 6.74
N ALA A 138 32.46 13.81 6.54
CA ALA A 138 32.07 12.70 5.66
C ALA A 138 30.79 12.01 6.16
N PHE A 139 30.03 11.45 5.25
CA PHE A 139 28.86 10.63 5.60
C PHE A 139 29.31 9.41 6.43
N ALA A 140 28.62 9.17 7.54
CA ALA A 140 28.91 8.05 8.43
C ALA A 140 27.80 7.00 8.42
N SER A 141 26.55 7.39 8.58
CA SER A 141 25.41 6.47 8.64
C SER A 141 24.06 7.20 8.50
N MET A 142 23.00 6.41 8.33
CA MET A 142 21.62 6.87 8.39
C MET A 142 20.81 6.03 9.37
N ALA A 143 19.74 6.61 9.92
CA ALA A 143 18.79 5.91 10.77
C ALA A 143 17.37 6.43 10.57
N HIS A 144 16.38 5.56 10.66
CA HIS A 144 14.98 5.97 10.73
C HIS A 144 14.69 6.58 12.09
N VAL A 145 14.03 7.73 12.09
CA VAL A 145 13.48 8.37 13.30
C VAL A 145 11.96 8.37 13.15
N PRO A 146 11.18 7.87 14.13
CA PRO A 146 9.73 7.87 14.03
C PRO A 146 9.18 9.27 13.80
N SER A 147 8.55 9.49 12.65
CA SER A 147 8.08 10.83 12.25
C SER A 147 7.02 11.41 13.20
N PRO A 148 6.10 10.61 13.79
CA PRO A 148 5.15 11.14 14.78
C PRO A 148 5.78 11.84 15.98
N ASP A 149 7.02 11.48 16.32
CA ASP A 149 7.78 12.06 17.44
C ASP A 149 8.53 13.35 17.07
N ILE A 150 8.48 13.80 15.81
CA ILE A 150 9.22 14.96 15.30
C ILE A 150 8.29 16.17 15.14
N ARG A 151 8.80 17.34 15.54
CA ARG A 151 8.17 18.64 15.28
C ARG A 151 9.16 19.60 14.65
N VAL A 152 8.65 20.44 13.75
CA VAL A 152 9.43 21.43 13.00
C VAL A 152 9.49 22.72 13.82
N HIS A 153 10.69 23.27 14.00
CA HIS A 153 10.87 24.59 14.58
C HIS A 153 10.43 25.68 13.58
N ARG A 154 9.99 26.84 14.08
CA ARG A 154 9.43 27.93 13.26
C ARG A 154 10.39 28.46 12.18
N ASP A 155 11.69 28.38 12.40
CA ASP A 155 12.69 28.80 11.40
C ASP A 155 12.83 27.84 10.22
N GLY A 156 12.31 26.61 10.35
CA GLY A 156 12.41 25.56 9.33
C GLY A 156 13.78 24.89 9.21
N ASN A 157 14.74 25.23 10.06
CA ASN A 157 16.11 24.69 10.01
C ASN A 157 16.41 23.69 11.13
N LYS A 158 15.52 23.59 12.10
CA LYS A 158 15.67 22.71 13.26
C LYS A 158 14.43 21.87 13.47
N TYR A 159 14.65 20.69 14.03
CA TYR A 159 13.61 19.74 14.39
C TYR A 159 13.83 19.27 15.82
N VAL A 160 12.76 18.97 16.52
CA VAL A 160 12.83 18.41 17.86
C VAL A 160 12.04 17.12 17.96
N GLN A 161 12.67 16.12 18.55
CA GLN A 161 12.03 14.87 18.97
C GLN A 161 11.73 14.95 20.47
N ILE A 162 10.55 14.48 20.88
CA ILE A 162 10.20 14.31 22.29
C ILE A 162 9.73 12.87 22.51
N VAL A 163 10.53 12.10 23.23
CA VAL A 163 10.21 10.73 23.62
C VAL A 163 10.39 10.58 25.12
N ALA A 164 9.36 10.11 25.82
CA ALA A 164 9.39 9.92 27.27
C ALA A 164 9.91 11.16 28.02
N LEU A 165 9.46 12.36 27.64
CA LEU A 165 9.85 13.68 28.17
C LEU A 165 11.31 14.08 27.92
N LYS A 166 12.09 13.28 27.24
CA LYS A 166 13.43 13.66 26.78
C LYS A 166 13.32 14.36 25.44
N LYS A 167 14.04 15.47 25.33
CA LYS A 167 14.14 16.27 24.10
C LYS A 167 15.45 15.94 23.41
N ARG A 168 15.40 15.84 22.07
CA ARG A 168 16.57 15.73 21.21
C ARG A 168 16.35 16.63 20.01
N TRP A 169 17.27 17.54 19.78
CA TRP A 169 17.24 18.41 18.62
C TRP A 169 18.06 17.85 17.47
N PHE A 170 17.59 18.17 16.28
CA PHE A 170 18.25 17.87 15.01
C PHE A 170 18.36 19.16 14.22
N LYS A 171 19.36 19.25 13.35
CA LYS A 171 19.45 20.31 12.36
C LYS A 171 19.05 19.81 10.97
N ARG A 172 18.59 20.70 10.12
CA ARG A 172 18.32 20.40 8.71
C ARG A 172 19.63 20.03 8.02
N VAL A 173 19.59 19.04 7.10
CA VAL A 173 20.76 18.68 6.28
C VAL A 173 21.31 19.90 5.57
N GLY A 174 22.63 20.12 5.70
CA GLY A 174 23.34 21.26 5.13
C GLY A 174 23.12 22.59 5.83
N TYR A 175 22.51 22.63 7.01
CA TYR A 175 22.43 23.85 7.83
C TYR A 175 23.78 24.20 8.41
N ALA A 176 24.27 25.42 8.09
CA ALA A 176 25.65 25.84 8.34
C ALA A 176 26.02 26.03 9.85
N MET A 177 25.00 26.20 10.71
CA MET A 177 25.25 26.40 12.14
C MET A 177 25.32 25.06 12.88
N ASP A 178 26.10 25.02 13.98
CA ASP A 178 25.97 23.94 14.95
C ASP A 178 24.72 24.18 15.80
N VAL A 179 24.01 23.12 16.10
CA VAL A 179 22.82 23.14 16.95
C VAL A 179 23.10 22.25 18.17
N HIS A 180 22.80 22.74 19.36
CA HIS A 180 22.95 21.94 20.57
C HIS A 180 21.83 20.88 20.66
N GLN A 181 22.21 19.62 20.87
CA GLN A 181 21.27 18.51 20.80
C GLN A 181 20.20 18.48 21.90
N ASP A 182 20.42 19.14 23.06
CA ASP A 182 19.48 19.10 24.18
C ASP A 182 18.54 20.31 24.22
N ASP A 183 19.01 21.49 23.85
CA ASP A 183 18.25 22.75 23.99
C ASP A 183 17.94 23.46 22.66
N GLY A 184 18.57 23.05 21.55
CA GLY A 184 18.36 23.62 20.22
C GLY A 184 19.03 25.00 20.01
N SER A 185 19.93 25.42 20.89
CA SER A 185 20.70 26.66 20.76
C SER A 185 21.66 26.58 19.58
N GLU A 186 21.84 27.70 18.88
CA GLU A 186 22.70 27.80 17.69
C GLU A 186 24.06 28.38 18.00
N TYR A 187 25.07 27.81 17.39
CA TYR A 187 26.47 28.23 17.52
C TYR A 187 27.11 28.29 16.12
N PRO A 188 28.14 29.15 15.92
CA PRO A 188 28.91 29.10 14.69
C PRO A 188 29.52 27.71 14.46
N ALA A 189 29.62 27.29 13.19
CA ALA A 189 30.15 25.99 12.82
C ALA A 189 31.52 25.72 13.47
N GLY A 190 31.70 24.51 14.01
CA GLY A 190 32.94 24.08 14.64
C GLY A 190 33.20 24.63 16.04
N THR A 191 32.30 25.43 16.63
CA THR A 191 32.53 26.02 17.96
C THR A 191 31.92 25.18 19.10
N LEU A 192 30.92 24.37 18.81
CA LEU A 192 30.31 23.50 19.81
C LEU A 192 31.13 22.21 19.97
N GLU A 193 31.21 21.66 21.18
CA GLU A 193 31.84 20.35 21.44
C GLU A 193 31.09 19.24 20.67
N ILE A 194 31.83 18.28 20.13
CA ILE A 194 31.30 17.24 19.21
C ILE A 194 30.15 16.47 19.84
N ASP A 195 30.28 16.08 21.11
CA ASP A 195 29.30 15.33 21.88
C ASP A 195 28.00 16.09 22.16
N LYS A 196 28.00 17.42 21.98
CA LYS A 196 26.83 18.28 22.14
C LYS A 196 26.19 18.69 20.83
N ARG A 197 26.80 18.39 19.69
CA ARG A 197 26.26 18.75 18.37
C ARG A 197 25.06 17.87 17.98
N ALA A 198 24.00 18.48 17.51
CA ALA A 198 22.88 17.79 16.91
C ALA A 198 23.26 17.18 15.56
N THR A 199 22.78 15.98 15.31
CA THR A 199 22.84 15.32 14.01
C THR A 199 21.89 15.98 13.00
N GLU A 200 22.07 15.65 11.73
CA GLU A 200 21.23 16.17 10.65
C GLU A 200 19.96 15.32 10.46
N LEU A 201 18.88 15.95 10.02
CA LEU A 201 17.62 15.29 9.68
C LEU A 201 17.19 15.66 8.27
N ILE A 202 16.93 14.65 7.45
CA ILE A 202 16.16 14.78 6.22
C ILE A 202 14.69 14.75 6.62
N PHE A 203 13.93 15.77 6.26
CA PHE A 203 12.51 15.90 6.50
C PHE A 203 11.82 16.23 5.18
N TRP A 204 10.81 15.45 4.81
CA TRP A 204 9.98 15.70 3.64
C TRP A 204 8.52 15.51 3.95
N THR A 205 7.65 16.11 3.15
CA THR A 205 6.22 16.13 3.42
C THR A 205 5.41 16.16 2.13
N ASN A 206 4.16 15.67 2.17
CA ASN A 206 3.19 15.92 1.12
C ASN A 206 2.89 17.42 1.01
N TYR A 207 2.53 17.87 -0.18
CA TYR A 207 2.07 19.24 -0.33
C TYR A 207 0.74 19.46 0.40
N SER A 208 0.63 20.57 1.11
CA SER A 208 -0.61 21.07 1.65
C SER A 208 -0.74 22.58 1.40
N PRO A 209 -1.85 23.05 0.79
CA PRO A 209 -2.06 24.49 0.63
C PRO A 209 -2.33 25.22 1.97
N ARG A 210 -2.55 24.50 3.06
CA ARG A 210 -2.85 25.04 4.39
C ARG A 210 -1.64 25.23 5.29
N SER A 211 -0.50 24.57 4.95
CA SER A 211 0.69 24.63 5.78
C SER A 211 1.94 24.49 4.92
N SER A 212 2.97 25.29 5.23
CA SER A 212 4.30 25.17 4.64
C SER A 212 5.23 24.24 5.43
N TYR A 213 4.80 23.75 6.59
CA TYR A 213 5.60 22.90 7.48
C TYR A 213 5.18 21.43 7.42
N TYR A 214 3.87 21.18 7.34
CA TYR A 214 3.31 19.83 7.36
C TYR A 214 2.37 19.61 6.20
N GLY A 215 2.39 18.40 5.66
CA GLY A 215 1.57 17.99 4.55
C GLY A 215 0.14 17.61 4.92
N LEU A 216 -0.61 17.21 3.90
CA LEU A 216 -1.95 16.63 4.04
C LEU A 216 -1.84 15.11 3.82
N PRO A 217 -2.20 14.29 4.82
CA PRO A 217 -2.26 12.84 4.63
C PRO A 217 -3.33 12.45 3.61
N ASP A 218 -3.01 11.49 2.74
CA ASP A 218 -3.92 11.03 1.67
C ASP A 218 -5.26 10.50 2.22
N ILE A 219 -5.25 9.94 3.44
CA ILE A 219 -6.44 9.37 4.07
C ILE A 219 -7.45 10.41 4.57
N MET A 220 -7.06 11.68 4.69
CA MET A 220 -7.92 12.70 5.32
C MET A 220 -9.32 12.82 4.70
N PRO A 221 -9.49 12.79 3.37
CA PRO A 221 -10.83 12.82 2.76
C PRO A 221 -11.69 11.61 3.13
N ALA A 222 -11.07 10.44 3.34
CA ALA A 222 -11.74 9.16 3.60
C ALA A 222 -11.85 8.80 5.09
N ILE A 223 -11.56 9.72 6.02
CA ILE A 223 -11.70 9.46 7.47
C ILE A 223 -13.14 9.07 7.83
N GLY A 224 -14.14 9.66 7.16
CA GLY A 224 -15.55 9.32 7.34
C GLY A 224 -15.85 7.85 7.02
N ALA A 225 -15.23 7.30 5.98
CA ALA A 225 -15.37 5.89 5.60
C ALA A 225 -14.76 4.95 6.67
N ILE A 226 -13.60 5.32 7.24
CA ILE A 226 -13.00 4.57 8.35
C ILE A 226 -13.92 4.59 9.57
N GLN A 227 -14.44 5.76 9.96
CA GLN A 227 -15.35 5.90 11.08
C GLN A 227 -16.65 5.12 10.87
N GLY A 228 -17.20 5.13 9.65
CA GLY A 228 -18.36 4.34 9.27
C GLY A 228 -18.11 2.83 9.38
N ASP A 229 -16.95 2.35 8.96
CA ASP A 229 -16.57 0.94 9.08
C ASP A 229 -16.42 0.51 10.56
N LEU A 230 -15.87 1.37 11.41
CA LEU A 230 -15.80 1.15 12.85
C LEU A 230 -17.19 1.10 13.49
N SER A 231 -18.05 2.07 13.21
CA SER A 231 -19.42 2.12 13.73
C SER A 231 -20.24 0.90 13.32
N ARG A 232 -20.08 0.43 12.07
CA ARG A 232 -20.68 -0.80 11.58
C ARG A 232 -20.17 -2.03 12.35
N ARG A 233 -18.86 -2.11 12.57
CA ARG A 233 -18.26 -3.20 13.35
C ARG A 233 -18.82 -3.24 14.77
N ASP A 234 -18.87 -2.10 15.43
CA ASP A 234 -19.36 -1.98 16.79
C ASP A 234 -20.86 -2.31 16.88
N TYR A 235 -21.65 -1.88 15.89
CA TYR A 235 -23.05 -2.29 15.75
C TYR A 235 -23.20 -3.81 15.62
N ASN A 236 -22.43 -4.43 14.71
CA ASN A 236 -22.50 -5.88 14.52
C ASN A 236 -22.07 -6.64 15.78
N ILE A 237 -21.00 -6.20 16.47
CA ILE A 237 -20.56 -6.79 17.74
C ILE A 237 -21.68 -6.69 18.76
N SER A 238 -22.24 -5.51 18.98
CA SER A 238 -23.36 -5.28 19.88
C SER A 238 -24.59 -6.12 19.54
N PHE A 239 -24.88 -6.27 18.23
CA PHE A 239 -25.98 -7.11 17.78
C PHE A 239 -25.76 -8.58 18.10
N PHE A 240 -24.54 -9.10 17.90
CA PHE A 240 -24.21 -10.49 18.25
C PHE A 240 -24.09 -10.69 19.76
N ASP A 241 -23.56 -9.72 20.49
CA ASP A 241 -23.46 -9.79 21.96
C ASP A 241 -24.84 -9.80 22.64
N ASN A 242 -25.81 -9.12 22.02
CA ASN A 242 -27.22 -9.14 22.43
C ASN A 242 -28.02 -10.27 21.73
N PHE A 243 -27.34 -11.30 21.20
CA PHE A 243 -27.91 -12.50 20.58
C PHE A 243 -28.79 -12.23 19.34
N GLY A 244 -28.67 -11.07 18.71
CA GLY A 244 -29.44 -10.73 17.52
C GLY A 244 -30.95 -10.73 17.75
N ILE A 245 -31.41 -10.65 18.99
CA ILE A 245 -32.83 -10.64 19.32
C ILE A 245 -33.34 -9.23 18.98
N PRO A 246 -34.28 -9.09 18.02
CA PRO A 246 -34.91 -7.81 17.80
C PRO A 246 -35.64 -7.39 19.08
N ALA A 247 -35.58 -6.09 19.40
CA ALA A 247 -36.39 -5.56 20.49
C ALA A 247 -37.87 -5.81 20.19
N TYR A 248 -38.54 -6.55 21.05
CA TYR A 248 -39.98 -6.78 20.99
C TYR A 248 -40.68 -5.90 22.02
N ALA A 249 -41.82 -5.34 21.64
CA ALA A 249 -42.80 -4.87 22.60
C ALA A 249 -43.76 -6.04 22.85
N VAL A 250 -43.89 -6.41 24.13
CA VAL A 250 -44.85 -7.43 24.53
C VAL A 250 -46.11 -6.72 25.04
N PHE A 251 -47.21 -6.89 24.30
CA PHE A 251 -48.51 -6.36 24.71
C PHE A 251 -49.35 -7.49 25.31
N ILE A 252 -49.71 -7.36 26.55
CA ILE A 252 -50.63 -8.30 27.24
C ILE A 252 -51.92 -7.54 27.48
N THR A 253 -53.03 -8.02 26.89
CA THR A 253 -54.33 -7.43 27.01
C THR A 253 -55.35 -8.48 27.52
N GLY A 254 -56.28 -8.05 28.35
CA GLY A 254 -57.29 -8.94 28.97
C GLY A 254 -57.33 -8.77 30.49
N ASN A 255 -58.18 -9.58 31.13
CA ASN A 255 -58.30 -9.61 32.57
C ASN A 255 -57.37 -10.66 33.16
N PHE A 256 -56.17 -10.21 33.55
CA PHE A 256 -55.14 -11.04 34.21
C PHE A 256 -54.61 -10.32 35.46
N ASP A 257 -54.03 -11.06 36.37
CA ASP A 257 -53.36 -10.49 37.57
C ASP A 257 -51.87 -10.38 37.28
N PRO A 258 -51.29 -9.17 37.19
CA PRO A 258 -49.86 -9.01 36.94
C PRO A 258 -49.00 -9.29 38.19
N GLY A 259 -49.61 -9.55 39.35
CA GLY A 259 -48.95 -9.61 40.64
C GLY A 259 -48.67 -8.23 41.24
N GLU A 260 -48.41 -8.17 42.54
CA GLU A 260 -48.04 -6.95 43.24
C GLU A 260 -46.64 -6.47 42.82
N PRO A 261 -46.47 -5.14 42.59
CA PRO A 261 -45.12 -4.61 42.27
C PRO A 261 -44.22 -4.74 43.50
N VAL A 262 -42.99 -5.22 43.26
CA VAL A 262 -41.97 -5.45 44.30
C VAL A 262 -40.65 -4.77 43.94
N ASP A 263 -39.87 -4.38 44.97
CA ASP A 263 -38.51 -3.90 44.79
C ASP A 263 -37.52 -5.07 44.49
N ALA A 264 -36.25 -4.75 44.32
CA ALA A 264 -35.20 -5.74 44.05
C ALA A 264 -34.99 -6.72 45.18
N ASP A 265 -35.46 -6.43 46.39
CA ASP A 265 -35.39 -7.25 47.60
C ASP A 265 -36.65 -8.07 47.86
N GLY A 266 -37.69 -7.91 47.01
CA GLY A 266 -38.96 -8.63 47.08
C GLY A 266 -40.00 -8.01 48.02
N ASN A 267 -39.81 -6.77 48.46
CA ASN A 267 -40.80 -6.05 49.29
C ASN A 267 -41.81 -5.31 48.40
N PRO A 268 -43.06 -5.16 48.82
CA PRO A 268 -44.07 -4.41 48.07
C PRO A 268 -43.63 -2.96 47.87
N ASP A 269 -43.45 -2.55 46.62
CA ASP A 269 -43.09 -1.20 46.20
C ASP A 269 -43.97 -0.79 45.01
N PRO A 270 -44.83 0.25 45.13
CA PRO A 270 -45.66 0.70 44.04
C PRO A 270 -44.88 1.19 42.83
N THR A 271 -43.58 1.47 42.95
CA THR A 271 -42.69 1.89 41.87
C THR A 271 -41.82 0.72 41.33
N GLY A 272 -41.95 -0.45 41.93
CA GLY A 272 -41.26 -1.69 41.56
C GLY A 272 -41.87 -2.35 40.31
N LYS A 273 -41.26 -3.47 39.90
CA LYS A 273 -41.74 -4.27 38.80
C LYS A 273 -42.73 -5.33 39.28
N THR A 274 -43.73 -5.61 38.46
CA THR A 274 -44.70 -6.70 38.75
C THR A 274 -44.01 -8.07 38.61
N ALA A 275 -44.60 -9.09 39.21
CA ALA A 275 -44.09 -10.45 39.09
C ALA A 275 -44.00 -10.92 37.63
N LEU A 276 -44.98 -10.55 36.81
CA LEU A 276 -45.01 -10.84 35.37
C LEU A 276 -43.88 -10.12 34.59
N GLU A 277 -43.61 -8.85 34.90
CA GLU A 277 -42.50 -8.11 34.26
C GLU A 277 -41.16 -8.75 34.62
N THR A 278 -40.97 -9.15 35.87
CA THR A 278 -39.75 -9.80 36.33
C THR A 278 -39.56 -11.17 35.66
N GLU A 279 -40.64 -11.96 35.50
CA GLU A 279 -40.58 -13.24 34.82
C GLU A 279 -40.25 -13.09 33.33
N ILE A 280 -40.82 -12.10 32.65
CA ILE A 280 -40.54 -11.80 31.24
C ILE A 280 -39.08 -11.36 31.07
N GLU A 281 -38.59 -10.43 31.91
CA GLU A 281 -37.19 -9.97 31.87
C GLU A 281 -36.20 -11.11 32.15
N GLY A 282 -36.48 -11.93 33.20
CA GLY A 282 -35.66 -13.09 33.53
C GLY A 282 -35.57 -14.08 32.36
N HIS A 283 -36.67 -14.27 31.65
CA HIS A 283 -36.65 -15.14 30.47
C HIS A 283 -35.88 -14.56 29.29
N PHE A 284 -35.95 -13.24 29.05
CA PHE A 284 -35.10 -12.59 28.04
C PHE A 284 -33.62 -12.70 28.43
N ASP A 285 -33.27 -12.58 29.68
CA ASP A 285 -31.91 -12.82 30.16
C ASP A 285 -31.46 -14.28 30.00
N GLU A 286 -32.39 -15.22 30.10
CA GLU A 286 -32.12 -16.64 29.88
C GLU A 286 -31.97 -16.97 28.39
N ILE A 287 -32.81 -16.42 27.53
CA ILE A 287 -32.64 -16.50 26.05
C ILE A 287 -31.28 -15.93 25.65
N ALA A 288 -30.83 -14.85 26.31
CA ALA A 288 -29.52 -14.27 26.08
C ALA A 288 -28.36 -15.25 26.39
N LYS A 289 -28.57 -16.20 27.31
CA LYS A 289 -27.61 -17.26 27.67
C LYS A 289 -27.82 -18.56 26.91
N ASN A 290 -29.07 -18.84 26.54
CA ASN A 290 -29.49 -20.05 25.84
C ASN A 290 -30.53 -19.72 24.74
N PRO A 291 -30.11 -19.50 23.50
CA PRO A 291 -30.99 -19.07 22.40
C PRO A 291 -32.13 -20.01 22.04
N HIS A 292 -32.13 -21.22 22.59
CA HIS A 292 -33.15 -22.23 22.34
C HIS A 292 -34.13 -22.41 23.52
N SER A 293 -34.09 -21.54 24.52
CA SER A 293 -35.06 -21.57 25.62
C SER A 293 -36.45 -21.16 25.14
N VAL A 294 -37.47 -21.80 25.70
CA VAL A 294 -38.87 -21.54 25.33
C VAL A 294 -39.51 -20.72 26.44
N LEU A 295 -40.09 -19.58 26.09
CA LEU A 295 -40.88 -18.75 26.99
C LEU A 295 -42.18 -19.47 27.33
N ILE A 296 -42.36 -19.81 28.62
CA ILE A 296 -43.62 -20.34 29.13
C ILE A 296 -44.15 -19.33 30.18
N LEU A 297 -45.15 -18.55 29.76
CA LEU A 297 -45.81 -17.60 30.65
C LEU A 297 -47.08 -18.23 31.22
N SER A 298 -47.21 -18.23 32.53
CA SER A 298 -48.39 -18.67 33.24
C SER A 298 -49.15 -17.45 33.76
N LEU A 299 -50.22 -17.09 33.10
CA LEU A 299 -51.05 -15.93 33.46
C LEU A 299 -52.25 -16.36 34.32
N PRO A 300 -52.25 -16.03 35.60
CA PRO A 300 -53.43 -16.29 36.42
C PRO A 300 -54.60 -15.43 35.97
N SER A 301 -55.75 -16.05 35.66
CA SER A 301 -56.96 -15.31 35.33
C SER A 301 -57.64 -14.79 36.59
N VAL A 302 -58.18 -13.58 36.53
CA VAL A 302 -59.00 -13.04 37.61
C VAL A 302 -60.31 -13.82 37.68
N ALA A 303 -60.64 -14.39 38.84
CA ALA A 303 -61.85 -15.18 39.03
C ALA A 303 -63.13 -14.34 38.68
N ASN A 304 -63.98 -14.84 37.78
CA ASN A 304 -65.21 -14.24 37.30
C ASN A 304 -65.08 -13.08 36.30
N ALA A 305 -63.95 -12.90 35.62
CA ALA A 305 -63.80 -11.94 34.52
C ALA A 305 -64.10 -12.60 33.18
N GLU A 306 -65.08 -12.11 32.42
CA GLU A 306 -65.30 -12.48 31.02
C GLU A 306 -64.28 -11.71 30.17
N GLY A 307 -63.33 -12.43 29.54
CA GLY A 307 -62.36 -11.87 28.60
C GLY A 307 -61.20 -12.80 28.36
N GLU A 308 -60.83 -12.97 27.12
CA GLU A 308 -59.67 -13.78 26.71
C GLU A 308 -58.36 -12.93 26.92
N VAL A 309 -57.40 -13.52 27.61
CA VAL A 309 -56.04 -12.88 27.74
C VAL A 309 -55.29 -13.10 26.43
N LYS A 310 -54.89 -12.01 25.80
CA LYS A 310 -54.13 -12.03 24.54
C LYS A 310 -52.73 -11.49 24.76
N ILE A 311 -51.73 -12.23 24.31
CA ILE A 311 -50.33 -11.82 24.32
C ILE A 311 -49.93 -11.54 22.86
N GLU A 312 -49.41 -10.38 22.57
CA GLU A 312 -48.96 -9.98 21.24
C GLU A 312 -47.48 -9.52 21.33
N PHE A 313 -46.62 -10.19 20.56
CA PHE A 313 -45.21 -9.78 20.38
C PHE A 313 -45.08 -8.95 19.15
N VAL A 314 -44.83 -7.67 19.30
CA VAL A 314 -44.62 -6.75 18.18
C VAL A 314 -43.13 -6.45 18.06
N PRO A 315 -42.47 -6.89 16.98
CA PRO A 315 -41.07 -6.55 16.77
C PRO A 315 -40.93 -5.03 16.57
N LEU A 316 -40.14 -4.37 17.42
CA LEU A 316 -39.83 -2.95 17.34
C LEU A 316 -38.74 -2.66 16.28
N ALA A 317 -37.89 -3.63 16.02
CA ALA A 317 -36.89 -3.55 14.98
C ALA A 317 -37.48 -4.00 13.66
N LYS A 318 -37.56 -3.09 12.67
CA LYS A 318 -37.79 -3.46 11.28
C LYS A 318 -36.74 -4.50 10.87
N GLU A 319 -37.13 -5.58 10.20
CA GLU A 319 -36.20 -6.59 9.68
C GLU A 319 -34.97 -5.90 9.09
N VAL A 320 -33.84 -6.00 9.76
CA VAL A 320 -32.55 -5.60 9.21
C VAL A 320 -32.15 -6.70 8.24
N ARG A 321 -32.62 -6.61 6.99
CA ARG A 321 -32.38 -7.60 5.95
C ARG A 321 -30.91 -7.79 5.60
N GLU A 322 -30.07 -6.83 5.98
CA GLU A 322 -28.61 -6.90 5.82
C GLU A 322 -27.89 -6.51 7.11
N ALA A 323 -27.96 -7.36 8.13
CA ALA A 323 -27.19 -7.17 9.37
C ALA A 323 -25.66 -7.11 9.12
N SER A 324 -25.19 -7.63 7.97
CA SER A 324 -23.78 -7.62 7.63
C SER A 324 -23.26 -6.26 7.10
N PHE A 325 -24.14 -5.35 6.66
CA PHE A 325 -23.75 -4.10 5.99
C PHE A 325 -22.61 -4.30 4.98
N ARG A 326 -22.66 -5.42 4.23
CA ARG A 326 -21.57 -5.84 3.34
C ARG A 326 -21.31 -4.80 2.26
N LEU A 327 -22.34 -4.28 1.62
CA LEU A 327 -22.20 -3.27 0.56
C LEU A 327 -21.57 -1.99 1.13
N TYR A 328 -22.06 -1.52 2.27
CA TYR A 328 -21.50 -0.34 2.94
C TYR A 328 -20.01 -0.50 3.28
N ARG A 329 -19.60 -1.72 3.68
CA ARG A 329 -18.17 -2.01 3.91
C ARG A 329 -17.36 -1.98 2.62
N LEU A 330 -17.91 -2.46 1.50
CA LEU A 330 -17.24 -2.43 0.21
C LEU A 330 -17.10 -0.98 -0.27
N ASP A 331 -18.13 -0.16 -0.15
CA ASP A 331 -18.09 1.25 -0.50
C ASP A 331 -17.03 2.00 0.34
N ASN A 332 -17.02 1.80 1.66
CA ASN A 332 -16.00 2.39 2.54
C ASN A 332 -14.58 1.92 2.20
N ARG A 333 -14.41 0.64 1.86
CA ARG A 333 -13.13 0.10 1.37
C ARG A 333 -12.67 0.86 0.13
N ASP A 334 -13.56 0.99 -0.85
CA ASP A 334 -13.23 1.60 -2.14
C ASP A 334 -12.90 3.10 -1.98
N GLU A 335 -13.58 3.81 -1.08
CA GLU A 335 -13.26 5.19 -0.73
C GLU A 335 -11.87 5.30 -0.08
N VAL A 336 -11.53 4.43 0.88
CA VAL A 336 -10.21 4.40 1.52
C VAL A 336 -9.12 4.11 0.49
N LEU A 337 -9.34 3.15 -0.40
CA LEU A 337 -8.35 2.77 -1.43
C LEU A 337 -8.22 3.85 -2.51
N ALA A 338 -9.32 4.51 -2.88
CA ALA A 338 -9.32 5.64 -3.81
C ALA A 338 -8.52 6.82 -3.24
N ALA A 339 -8.66 7.11 -1.93
CA ALA A 339 -7.86 8.14 -1.27
C ALA A 339 -6.36 7.87 -1.34
N HIS A 340 -5.96 6.60 -1.23
CA HIS A 340 -4.55 6.18 -1.38
C HIS A 340 -4.11 5.98 -2.83
N GLY A 341 -5.04 5.87 -3.78
CA GLY A 341 -4.76 5.51 -5.16
C GLY A 341 -4.21 4.09 -5.34
N VAL A 342 -4.48 3.16 -4.40
CA VAL A 342 -3.97 1.79 -4.43
C VAL A 342 -5.03 0.85 -5.02
N PRO A 343 -4.73 0.14 -6.13
CA PRO A 343 -5.67 -0.78 -6.73
C PRO A 343 -5.82 -2.07 -5.89
N LEU A 344 -7.01 -2.68 -5.93
CA LEU A 344 -7.36 -3.87 -5.15
C LEU A 344 -6.42 -5.07 -5.36
N ASN A 345 -5.97 -5.28 -6.58
CA ASN A 345 -5.04 -6.37 -6.92
C ASN A 345 -3.70 -6.25 -6.18
N ARG A 346 -3.22 -5.03 -5.92
CA ARG A 346 -1.98 -4.82 -5.14
C ARG A 346 -2.13 -5.18 -3.66
N LEU A 347 -3.35 -5.19 -3.15
CA LEU A 347 -3.66 -5.64 -1.79
C LEU A 347 -3.85 -7.16 -1.68
N GLY A 348 -3.82 -7.88 -2.81
CA GLY A 348 -4.12 -9.32 -2.89
C GLY A 348 -5.61 -9.62 -2.83
N ILE A 349 -6.48 -8.65 -3.12
CA ILE A 349 -7.93 -8.83 -3.15
C ILE A 349 -8.35 -8.97 -4.61
N ASN A 350 -8.87 -10.15 -4.95
CA ASN A 350 -9.43 -10.42 -6.29
C ASN A 350 -10.95 -10.40 -6.19
N GLU A 351 -11.61 -9.56 -6.96
CA GLU A 351 -13.08 -9.60 -7.09
C GLU A 351 -13.47 -10.67 -8.09
N VAL A 352 -14.50 -11.46 -7.73
CA VAL A 352 -15.08 -12.48 -8.62
C VAL A 352 -15.74 -11.76 -9.80
N GLY A 353 -15.17 -11.89 -10.99
CA GLY A 353 -15.65 -11.19 -12.19
C GLY A 353 -14.72 -10.10 -12.71
N ALA A 354 -13.69 -9.69 -11.97
CA ALA A 354 -12.59 -8.88 -12.51
C ALA A 354 -11.79 -9.78 -13.48
N LEU A 355 -12.30 -9.84 -14.67
CA LEU A 355 -11.80 -10.66 -15.76
C LEU A 355 -10.52 -10.07 -16.32
N SER A 356 -9.57 -10.92 -16.41
CA SER A 356 -8.33 -10.86 -17.16
C SER A 356 -7.16 -10.21 -16.44
N GLY A 357 -6.04 -10.92 -16.48
CA GLY A 357 -4.72 -10.42 -16.09
C GLY A 357 -4.39 -9.07 -16.72
N GLN A 358 -4.98 -8.73 -17.86
CA GLN A 358 -4.79 -7.46 -18.56
C GLN A 358 -5.32 -6.27 -17.76
N THR A 359 -6.52 -6.35 -17.17
CA THR A 359 -7.07 -5.24 -16.35
C THR A 359 -6.24 -5.04 -15.08
N SER A 360 -5.76 -6.13 -14.48
CA SER A 360 -4.88 -6.08 -13.31
C SER A 360 -3.52 -5.46 -13.68
N PHE A 361 -2.97 -5.79 -14.83
CA PHE A 361 -1.75 -5.21 -15.36
C PHE A 361 -1.89 -3.71 -15.60
N GLU A 362 -2.94 -3.30 -16.33
CA GLU A 362 -3.19 -1.89 -16.64
C GLU A 362 -3.38 -1.05 -15.36
N SER A 363 -4.15 -1.56 -14.38
CA SER A 363 -4.34 -0.86 -13.10
C SER A 363 -3.03 -0.75 -12.29
N THR A 364 -2.18 -1.78 -12.32
CA THR A 364 -0.85 -1.73 -11.71
C THR A 364 0.08 -0.76 -12.42
N GLN A 365 0.00 -0.68 -13.76
CA GLN A 365 0.78 0.28 -14.56
C GLN A 365 0.37 1.73 -14.23
N VAL A 366 -0.94 2.01 -14.14
CA VAL A 366 -1.43 3.33 -13.72
C VAL A 366 -0.96 3.67 -12.31
N TYR A 367 -1.07 2.74 -11.36
CA TYR A 367 -0.59 2.90 -10.00
C TYR A 367 0.91 3.21 -9.95
N LYS A 368 1.73 2.45 -10.70
CA LYS A 368 3.17 2.67 -10.82
C LYS A 368 3.48 4.09 -11.30
N THR A 369 2.81 4.56 -12.36
CA THR A 369 3.15 5.84 -12.99
C THR A 369 2.55 7.04 -12.28
N SER A 370 1.35 6.92 -11.69
CA SER A 370 0.64 8.06 -11.09
C SER A 370 0.83 8.19 -9.59
N VAL A 371 1.14 7.09 -8.88
CA VAL A 371 1.27 7.09 -7.43
C VAL A 371 2.71 6.84 -6.99
N ILE A 372 3.32 5.75 -7.44
CA ILE A 372 4.63 5.33 -6.94
C ILE A 372 5.77 6.12 -7.59
N GLY A 373 5.75 6.32 -8.91
CA GLY A 373 6.80 7.07 -9.61
C GLY A 373 7.09 8.43 -8.97
N PRO A 374 6.09 9.33 -8.80
CA PRO A 374 6.31 10.62 -8.15
C PRO A 374 6.85 10.52 -6.71
N ARG A 375 6.54 9.43 -6.00
CA ARG A 375 7.08 9.18 -4.65
C ARG A 375 8.53 8.72 -4.68
N GLN A 376 8.88 7.84 -5.61
CA GLN A 376 10.26 7.43 -5.87
C GLN A 376 11.10 8.65 -6.27
N ASP A 377 10.65 9.44 -7.23
CA ASP A 377 11.33 10.67 -7.68
C ASP A 377 11.60 11.65 -6.51
N ALA A 378 10.64 11.78 -5.58
CA ALA A 378 10.81 12.63 -4.41
C ALA A 378 11.90 12.13 -3.47
N VAL A 379 11.88 10.83 -3.11
CA VAL A 379 12.88 10.22 -2.23
C VAL A 379 14.27 10.22 -2.90
N GLU A 380 14.35 9.82 -4.16
CA GLU A 380 15.58 9.83 -4.94
C GLU A 380 16.21 11.23 -5.02
N THR A 381 15.39 12.24 -5.29
CA THR A 381 15.86 13.64 -5.31
C THR A 381 16.43 14.06 -3.96
N LEU A 382 15.81 13.65 -2.86
CA LEU A 382 16.30 13.97 -1.51
C LEU A 382 17.63 13.29 -1.21
N ILE A 383 17.74 12.00 -1.48
CA ILE A 383 18.97 11.23 -1.26
C ILE A 383 20.09 11.73 -2.17
N ASN A 384 19.80 11.96 -3.44
CA ASN A 384 20.79 12.48 -4.38
C ASN A 384 21.32 13.85 -3.94
N ARG A 385 20.44 14.80 -3.64
CA ARG A 385 20.86 16.15 -3.23
C ARG A 385 21.54 16.19 -1.87
N ALA A 386 21.04 15.42 -0.90
CA ALA A 386 21.56 15.46 0.45
C ALA A 386 22.89 14.68 0.59
N ILE A 387 22.98 13.50 -0.05
CA ILE A 387 24.05 12.54 0.22
C ILE A 387 24.94 12.35 -1.00
N ILE A 388 24.40 11.86 -2.13
CA ILE A 388 25.23 11.48 -3.28
C ILE A 388 25.97 12.69 -3.85
N TRP A 389 25.25 13.80 -4.09
CA TRP A 389 25.85 15.02 -4.63
C TRP A 389 26.30 15.97 -3.53
N GLY A 390 25.59 16.01 -2.39
CA GLY A 390 25.86 16.97 -1.31
C GLY A 390 27.01 16.59 -0.40
N MET A 391 27.23 15.29 -0.13
CA MET A 391 28.27 14.80 0.79
C MET A 391 29.42 14.11 0.06
N TYR A 392 29.11 13.30 -0.97
CA TYR A 392 30.11 12.56 -1.74
C TYR A 392 30.59 13.29 -2.98
N GLU A 393 29.91 14.37 -3.40
CA GLU A 393 30.19 15.09 -4.65
C GLU A 393 30.20 14.17 -5.89
N ALA A 394 29.43 13.09 -5.84
CA ALA A 394 29.41 12.04 -6.86
C ALA A 394 28.44 12.38 -7.99
N TYR A 395 28.68 13.46 -8.72
CA TYR A 395 27.79 13.99 -9.78
C TYR A 395 27.65 13.09 -11.00
N ASP A 396 28.52 12.09 -11.18
CA ASP A 396 28.43 11.12 -12.27
C ASP A 396 27.39 10.03 -12.01
N TRP A 397 26.86 9.97 -10.78
CA TRP A 397 25.96 8.90 -10.31
C TRP A 397 24.65 9.46 -9.76
N SER A 398 23.58 8.70 -10.00
CA SER A 398 22.27 8.93 -9.43
C SER A 398 21.84 7.73 -8.61
N PHE A 399 21.36 7.98 -7.42
CA PHE A 399 20.64 7.00 -6.61
C PHE A 399 19.24 6.83 -7.20
N GLU A 400 18.86 5.61 -7.52
CA GLU A 400 17.55 5.25 -8.03
C GLU A 400 16.99 4.07 -7.23
N LEU A 401 15.70 4.12 -6.94
CA LEU A 401 14.95 3.05 -6.32
C LEU A 401 14.47 2.06 -7.37
N ASP A 402 14.44 0.78 -7.02
CA ASP A 402 13.93 -0.23 -7.92
C ASP A 402 12.42 -0.06 -8.13
N PRO A 403 11.96 0.09 -9.38
CA PRO A 403 10.56 0.26 -9.67
C PRO A 403 9.79 -1.06 -9.52
N ILE A 404 8.47 -0.96 -9.34
CA ILE A 404 7.60 -2.14 -9.42
C ILE A 404 7.79 -2.82 -10.78
N ASP A 405 8.08 -4.10 -10.78
CA ASP A 405 8.12 -4.91 -12.01
C ASP A 405 6.67 -5.11 -12.52
N VAL A 406 6.38 -4.49 -13.64
CA VAL A 406 5.09 -4.57 -14.36
C VAL A 406 5.36 -5.11 -15.76
N THR A 407 6.20 -6.13 -15.87
CA THR A 407 6.56 -6.69 -17.16
C THR A 407 5.50 -7.71 -17.59
N ASP A 408 4.84 -7.46 -18.70
CA ASP A 408 4.01 -8.45 -19.39
C ASP A 408 4.93 -9.25 -20.33
N GLU A 409 5.50 -10.34 -19.81
CA GLU A 409 6.45 -11.17 -20.54
C GLU A 409 5.89 -11.66 -21.89
N LEU A 410 4.60 -11.98 -21.94
CA LEU A 410 3.95 -12.45 -23.16
C LEU A 410 3.89 -11.34 -24.22
N ARG A 411 3.54 -10.13 -23.79
CA ARG A 411 3.49 -8.96 -24.66
C ARG A 411 4.89 -8.55 -25.12
N ASP A 412 5.86 -8.57 -24.21
CA ASP A 412 7.24 -8.23 -24.53
C ASP A 412 7.86 -9.21 -25.54
N VAL A 413 7.58 -10.52 -25.37
CA VAL A 413 7.99 -11.56 -26.33
C VAL A 413 7.27 -11.36 -27.69
N ASP A 414 5.99 -11.01 -27.70
CA ASP A 414 5.24 -10.75 -28.94
C ASP A 414 5.81 -9.51 -29.68
N VAL A 415 6.12 -8.43 -28.94
CA VAL A 415 6.77 -7.25 -29.49
C VAL A 415 8.17 -7.59 -30.04
N ALA A 416 8.96 -8.35 -29.26
CA ALA A 416 10.28 -8.79 -29.70
C ALA A 416 10.22 -9.67 -30.95
N ALA A 417 9.24 -10.59 -31.02
CA ALA A 417 9.01 -11.41 -32.21
C ALA A 417 8.66 -10.56 -33.45
N LYS A 418 7.83 -9.54 -33.28
CA LYS A 418 7.46 -8.59 -34.35
C LYS A 418 8.68 -7.75 -34.80
N LEU A 419 9.45 -7.23 -33.84
CA LEU A 419 10.69 -6.49 -34.13
C LEU A 419 11.71 -7.37 -34.85
N PHE A 420 11.88 -8.61 -34.42
CA PHE A 420 12.72 -9.58 -35.10
C PHE A 420 12.27 -9.85 -36.54
N ALA A 421 10.97 -10.07 -36.75
CA ALA A 421 10.41 -10.30 -38.06
C ALA A 421 10.61 -9.11 -39.03
N MET A 422 10.67 -7.88 -38.49
CA MET A 422 10.96 -6.66 -39.27
C MET A 422 12.45 -6.36 -39.40
N GLY A 423 13.34 -7.19 -38.85
CA GLY A 423 14.78 -6.98 -38.85
C GLY A 423 15.25 -5.87 -37.90
N GLY A 424 14.48 -5.58 -36.85
CA GLY A 424 14.82 -4.57 -35.83
C GLY A 424 15.60 -5.12 -34.63
N LEU A 425 15.69 -6.46 -34.47
CA LEU A 425 16.45 -7.12 -33.42
C LEU A 425 17.24 -8.29 -34.01
N THR A 426 18.42 -8.56 -33.45
CA THR A 426 19.21 -9.77 -33.74
C THR A 426 18.79 -10.94 -32.85
N PRO A 427 19.07 -12.20 -33.22
CA PRO A 427 18.88 -13.34 -32.35
C PRO A 427 19.58 -13.19 -30.98
N ASN A 428 20.82 -12.66 -30.97
CA ASN A 428 21.58 -12.45 -29.74
C ASN A 428 20.95 -11.35 -28.85
N ASP A 429 20.30 -10.32 -29.43
CA ASP A 429 19.57 -9.32 -28.65
C ASP A 429 18.37 -9.93 -27.93
N ILE A 430 17.65 -10.84 -28.61
CA ILE A 430 16.54 -11.58 -28.00
C ILE A 430 17.03 -12.46 -26.86
N ILE A 431 18.15 -13.19 -27.09
CA ILE A 431 18.75 -14.04 -26.03
C ILE A 431 19.22 -13.17 -24.84
N ARG A 432 19.84 -12.02 -25.11
CA ARG A 432 20.31 -11.11 -24.07
C ARG A 432 19.16 -10.58 -23.20
N LYS A 433 18.02 -10.27 -23.81
CA LYS A 433 16.87 -9.69 -23.12
C LYS A 433 15.99 -10.76 -22.43
N PHE A 434 15.72 -11.86 -23.10
CA PHE A 434 14.76 -12.86 -22.63
C PHE A 434 15.39 -14.22 -22.29
N GLY A 435 16.51 -14.57 -22.95
CA GLY A 435 17.08 -15.93 -22.88
C GLY A 435 17.77 -16.24 -21.56
N VAL A 436 18.29 -15.25 -20.85
CA VAL A 436 19.05 -15.43 -19.61
C VAL A 436 18.23 -16.18 -18.56
N ARG A 437 16.95 -15.89 -18.44
CA ARG A 437 16.00 -16.57 -17.51
C ARG A 437 15.82 -18.06 -17.82
N PHE A 438 16.01 -18.47 -19.08
CA PHE A 438 15.91 -19.86 -19.53
C PHE A 438 17.27 -20.54 -19.67
N GLY A 439 18.33 -19.91 -19.17
CA GLY A 439 19.69 -20.44 -19.26
C GLY A 439 20.28 -20.40 -20.68
N ALA A 440 19.69 -19.62 -21.60
CA ALA A 440 20.26 -19.44 -22.94
C ALA A 440 21.51 -18.57 -22.86
N ILE A 441 22.54 -19.00 -23.58
CA ILE A 441 23.84 -18.33 -23.65
C ILE A 441 23.93 -17.59 -24.98
N ILE A 442 24.45 -16.34 -24.95
CA ILE A 442 24.74 -15.57 -26.14
C ILE A 442 25.69 -16.37 -27.03
N SER A 443 25.31 -16.56 -28.28
CA SER A 443 26.13 -17.35 -29.23
C SER A 443 27.28 -16.52 -29.77
N SER A 444 28.45 -17.11 -29.89
CA SER A 444 29.62 -16.50 -30.55
C SER A 444 29.58 -16.65 -32.08
N ASN A 445 28.51 -17.21 -32.63
CA ASN A 445 28.32 -17.30 -34.07
C ASN A 445 27.91 -15.94 -34.62
N GLU A 446 28.72 -15.38 -35.53
CA GLU A 446 28.45 -14.06 -36.17
C GLU A 446 27.07 -13.98 -36.79
N ALA A 447 26.52 -15.09 -37.31
CA ALA A 447 25.17 -15.13 -37.84
C ALA A 447 24.07 -14.76 -36.81
N MET A 448 24.34 -14.90 -35.55
CA MET A 448 23.38 -14.54 -34.48
C MET A 448 23.35 -13.04 -34.15
N ASP A 449 24.28 -12.26 -34.73
CA ASP A 449 24.34 -10.81 -34.59
C ASP A 449 23.84 -10.10 -35.85
N PHE A 450 23.42 -10.83 -36.90
CA PHE A 450 22.81 -10.23 -38.08
C PHE A 450 21.31 -10.02 -37.90
N HIS A 451 20.81 -8.98 -38.59
CA HIS A 451 19.38 -8.71 -38.69
C HIS A 451 18.77 -9.57 -39.81
N TYR A 452 17.58 -10.11 -39.57
CA TYR A 452 16.90 -11.00 -40.48
C TYR A 452 15.55 -10.45 -40.97
N ILE A 453 15.30 -10.53 -42.28
CA ILE A 453 13.96 -10.33 -42.87
C ILE A 453 13.65 -11.55 -43.73
N ASN A 454 12.51 -12.22 -43.45
CA ASN A 454 12.09 -13.42 -44.20
C ASN A 454 13.22 -14.49 -44.26
N ASN A 455 13.89 -14.75 -43.14
CA ASN A 455 15.02 -15.67 -43.00
C ASN A 455 16.25 -15.33 -43.84
N LYS A 456 16.37 -14.12 -44.35
CA LYS A 456 17.57 -13.62 -45.04
C LYS A 456 18.25 -12.58 -44.16
N ALA A 457 19.54 -12.75 -43.92
CA ALA A 457 20.37 -11.74 -43.26
C ALA A 457 20.49 -10.52 -44.23
N ILE A 458 20.23 -9.31 -43.69
CA ILE A 458 20.24 -8.07 -44.46
C ILE A 458 21.55 -7.32 -44.32
N ASP A 459 22.30 -7.55 -43.30
CA ASP A 459 23.58 -6.93 -42.95
C ASP A 459 24.76 -7.92 -42.97
N ALA A 460 24.54 -9.15 -43.44
CA ALA A 460 25.63 -10.09 -43.64
C ALA A 460 26.58 -9.58 -44.74
N PRO A 461 27.90 -9.70 -44.57
CA PRO A 461 28.85 -9.33 -45.63
C PRO A 461 28.57 -10.13 -46.92
N VAL A 462 28.42 -9.41 -48.02
CA VAL A 462 28.24 -10.06 -49.32
C VAL A 462 29.48 -10.91 -49.61
N PRO A 463 29.33 -12.21 -49.81
CA PRO A 463 30.49 -13.04 -50.15
C PRO A 463 31.11 -12.47 -51.42
N GLU A 464 32.41 -12.15 -51.38
CA GLU A 464 33.16 -11.78 -52.60
C GLU A 464 32.89 -12.82 -53.68
N PRO A 465 32.57 -12.42 -54.92
CA PRO A 465 32.39 -13.37 -55.97
C PRO A 465 33.69 -14.19 -56.10
N SER A 466 33.59 -15.49 -55.83
CA SER A 466 34.70 -16.40 -56.01
C SER A 466 35.23 -16.20 -57.43
N SER A 467 36.52 -15.84 -57.52
CA SER A 467 37.23 -15.75 -58.79
C SER A 467 36.89 -16.99 -59.64
N PRO A 468 36.57 -16.85 -60.93
CA PRO A 468 36.21 -17.98 -61.73
C PRO A 468 37.37 -18.98 -61.65
N SER A 469 37.16 -20.13 -61.06
CA SER A 469 38.09 -21.25 -61.10
C SER A 469 38.35 -21.56 -62.55
N GLU A 470 39.63 -21.52 -62.96
CA GLU A 470 40.08 -21.93 -64.29
C GLU A 470 39.42 -23.22 -64.68
N VAL A 471 38.52 -23.13 -65.66
CA VAL A 471 37.88 -24.31 -66.27
C VAL A 471 38.96 -25.10 -66.97
N ASN A 472 39.31 -26.27 -66.48
CA ASN A 472 40.20 -27.18 -67.08
C ASN A 472 39.61 -27.70 -68.39
N PRO A 473 40.25 -27.44 -69.58
CA PRO A 473 39.64 -27.65 -70.91
C PRO A 473 39.50 -29.12 -71.34
N SER A 474 39.73 -30.12 -70.49
CA SER A 474 39.84 -31.53 -70.89
C SER A 474 38.61 -32.39 -70.64
N LEU A 475 37.43 -31.84 -70.38
CA LEU A 475 36.20 -32.62 -70.23
C LEU A 475 35.01 -32.02 -71.00
N ILE A 476 35.19 -31.81 -72.34
CA ILE A 476 34.06 -31.62 -73.24
C ILE A 476 33.74 -32.96 -73.89
N GLY A 477 32.98 -33.83 -73.23
CA GLY A 477 32.29 -34.98 -73.83
C GLY A 477 30.94 -34.50 -74.28
N ILE A 478 30.79 -34.28 -75.60
CA ILE A 478 29.54 -33.98 -76.24
C ILE A 478 28.72 -35.29 -76.31
N THR A 479 27.59 -35.38 -75.68
CA THR A 479 26.54 -36.35 -75.98
C THR A 479 25.28 -35.62 -76.43
N PRO A 480 24.58 -36.11 -77.51
CA PRO A 480 23.54 -35.29 -78.18
C PRO A 480 22.21 -35.32 -77.42
N VAL A 481 21.50 -34.20 -77.65
CA VAL A 481 20.11 -33.96 -77.27
C VAL A 481 19.22 -35.02 -77.97
N ASP A 482 18.52 -35.78 -77.17
CA ASP A 482 17.13 -36.23 -77.51
C ASP A 482 16.45 -36.78 -76.25
N GLN A 483 15.37 -36.17 -75.91
CA GLN A 483 14.18 -36.56 -75.21
C GLN A 483 13.70 -35.53 -74.17
N LEU A 484 12.99 -34.56 -74.64
CA LEU A 484 12.09 -33.72 -73.83
C LEU A 484 10.87 -34.55 -73.48
N VAL A 485 10.71 -34.86 -72.22
CA VAL A 485 9.41 -35.31 -71.65
C VAL A 485 8.71 -34.06 -71.09
N PRO A 486 7.46 -33.80 -71.50
CA PRO A 486 6.75 -32.61 -71.01
C PRO A 486 6.28 -32.80 -69.57
N ALA A 487 6.43 -31.73 -68.75
CA ALA A 487 5.95 -31.71 -67.38
C ALA A 487 4.43 -31.71 -67.32
N PRO A 488 3.84 -32.36 -66.28
CA PRO A 488 2.40 -32.34 -66.11
C PRO A 488 1.89 -30.99 -65.63
N THR A 489 0.89 -30.48 -66.31
CA THR A 489 0.12 -29.29 -65.98
C THR A 489 -0.76 -29.58 -64.78
N ILE A 490 -0.48 -28.94 -63.62
CA ILE A 490 -1.37 -28.96 -62.46
C ILE A 490 -2.45 -27.90 -62.71
N GLY A 491 -3.69 -28.34 -62.85
CA GLY A 491 -4.86 -27.47 -63.03
C GLY A 491 -5.18 -26.71 -61.74
N ALA A 492 -5.43 -25.43 -61.91
CA ALA A 492 -6.02 -24.60 -60.88
C ALA A 492 -7.41 -25.06 -60.48
N PRO A 493 -7.78 -25.03 -59.20
CA PRO A 493 -9.14 -25.33 -58.78
C PRO A 493 -10.09 -24.18 -59.20
N ALA A 494 -11.19 -24.53 -59.80
CA ALA A 494 -12.26 -23.63 -60.18
C ALA A 494 -12.93 -23.01 -58.95
N ILE A 495 -13.04 -21.70 -58.95
CA ILE A 495 -13.87 -20.94 -57.99
C ILE A 495 -15.33 -21.07 -58.49
N ALA A 496 -16.14 -21.79 -57.73
CA ALA A 496 -17.57 -21.75 -57.86
C ALA A 496 -18.10 -20.42 -57.32
N GLN A 497 -18.60 -19.58 -58.21
CA GLN A 497 -19.43 -18.42 -57.84
C GLN A 497 -20.86 -18.95 -57.60
N ASP A 498 -21.35 -18.71 -56.39
CA ASP A 498 -22.77 -18.85 -56.10
C ASP A 498 -23.42 -17.48 -56.15
N GLU A 499 -24.44 -17.38 -56.96
CA GLU A 499 -25.29 -16.22 -57.12
C GLU A 499 -26.19 -16.07 -55.88
N THR A 500 -25.86 -15.24 -54.96
CA THR A 500 -26.84 -14.42 -54.21
C THR A 500 -26.09 -13.54 -53.22
N GLY A 501 -26.01 -12.27 -53.53
CA GLY A 501 -25.47 -11.22 -52.63
C GLY A 501 -26.42 -10.97 -51.47
N GLN A 502 -26.02 -11.40 -50.28
CA GLN A 502 -26.47 -10.77 -49.02
C GLN A 502 -25.50 -11.13 -47.89
N THR A 503 -24.78 -10.11 -47.44
CA THR A 503 -24.02 -10.09 -46.17
C THR A 503 -24.98 -10.22 -44.99
N LYS A 504 -24.83 -11.28 -44.18
CA LYS A 504 -25.40 -11.36 -42.83
C LYS A 504 -24.26 -11.26 -41.82
N VAL A 505 -24.33 -10.23 -41.03
CA VAL A 505 -23.56 -10.05 -39.79
C VAL A 505 -24.26 -10.85 -38.68
N PRO A 506 -23.57 -11.68 -37.89
CA PRO A 506 -24.15 -12.26 -36.68
C PRO A 506 -23.99 -11.33 -35.51
N THR A 507 -25.05 -11.20 -34.78
CA THR A 507 -25.17 -10.58 -33.45
C THR A 507 -24.34 -11.30 -32.38
#